data_69efc8ba413d02d4c0423194b3762042
#
_entry.id   69efc8ba413d02d4c0423194b3762042
#
_cell.length_a   1.000
_cell.length_b   1.000
_cell.length_c   1.000
_cell.angle_alpha   90.00
_cell.angle_beta   90.00
_cell.angle_gamma   90.00
#
_symmetry.space_group_name_H-M   'P 1'
#
loop_
_entity.id
_entity.type
_entity.pdbx_description
1 polymer ?
#
loop_
_entity_poly.entity_id
_entity_poly.type
_entity_poly.pdbx_seq_one_letter_code
_entity_poly.pdbx_strand_id
1 'polypeptide(L)'
;MAQDDFFIYKAEKGGVAVATATDDNATEWRVIEIMECKVIPFHTVEERSKTDADKAEALLSRAMEGFHKKLVVLDDDPTGVQTVHDVSVYTDWEEESIRKGFEEKESMFFILTNSRSFSVEETTKAHLEIAARVAKVAGELGRDFMIISRGDSTLRGHYPLETQLLAEGLADGNTDGPEKTAADNGASAGSTAVDGEIICPFFPEGGRYTMDNIHYVKEQDNLVPAGMTEFARDKTFGYKFSDLTEYVEEKTEGKYHKEDCITISLEELNALNVQGIKEKLMSAQNMAKIIVNAVSYADLKVFCAALVLAMKEGRHYMARTAAAFTKVMGRISDQPLLGRAQLEGDTKNGGIVLIGSHVKKTTDQLNCLKKLDGQADFMEFQVNAVFEENGLEKEVERTVKAAEEKILSGRTVVIYTSRQLLAPENMTPEEKLQISVKISNAVTSIIGKLSVKPKFIIAKGGITSSDVGTKALRVKKARVMGQVKKGIPVWMTGEESKFPGMPYIIFPGNVGEVSTLKEIVEELI
;
A
#
# COMPACT_ATOMS: atom_id res chain seq x y z
N MET A 1 -34.80 -15.56 -7.07
CA MET A 1 -35.26 -14.63 -8.12
C MET A 1 -34.51 -13.35 -7.84
N ALA A 2 -33.52 -13.03 -8.67
CA ALA A 2 -32.73 -11.82 -8.55
C ALA A 2 -33.54 -10.68 -9.16
N GLN A 3 -33.80 -9.64 -8.38
CA GLN A 3 -34.33 -8.38 -8.89
C GLN A 3 -33.16 -7.60 -9.48
N ASP A 4 -33.19 -7.44 -10.80
CA ASP A 4 -32.33 -6.51 -11.53
C ASP A 4 -32.84 -5.08 -11.26
N ASP A 5 -32.15 -4.33 -10.42
CA ASP A 5 -32.40 -2.90 -10.23
C ASP A 5 -31.89 -2.16 -11.48
N PHE A 6 -32.80 -1.72 -12.32
CA PHE A 6 -32.51 -0.87 -13.47
C PHE A 6 -32.34 0.58 -12.99
N PHE A 7 -31.12 1.10 -13.12
CA PHE A 7 -30.83 2.52 -12.95
C PHE A 7 -30.95 3.25 -14.29
N ILE A 8 -31.85 4.21 -14.40
CA ILE A 8 -31.95 5.08 -15.57
C ILE A 8 -31.29 6.41 -15.23
N TYR A 9 -30.25 6.79 -15.99
CA TYR A 9 -29.58 8.08 -15.87
C TYR A 9 -30.16 9.06 -16.88
N LYS A 10 -30.57 10.22 -16.42
CA LYS A 10 -30.92 11.36 -17.28
C LYS A 10 -30.00 12.53 -16.96
N ALA A 11 -29.13 12.91 -17.92
CA ALA A 11 -28.27 14.08 -17.79
C ALA A 11 -28.99 15.29 -18.39
N GLU A 12 -29.32 16.27 -17.56
CA GLU A 12 -29.69 17.62 -18.01
C GLU A 12 -28.85 18.63 -17.24
N LYS A 13 -28.24 19.55 -18.00
CA LYS A 13 -27.51 20.75 -17.54
C LYS A 13 -27.11 20.78 -16.06
N GLY A 14 -26.02 20.07 -15.73
CA GLY A 14 -25.29 20.32 -14.48
C GLY A 14 -25.63 19.40 -13.30
N GLY A 15 -26.41 18.35 -13.43
CA GLY A 15 -26.66 17.39 -12.35
C GLY A 15 -27.05 16.00 -12.86
N VAL A 16 -26.69 14.96 -12.14
CA VAL A 16 -27.11 13.58 -12.42
C VAL A 16 -28.28 13.24 -11.50
N ALA A 17 -29.45 12.99 -12.08
CA ALA A 17 -30.60 12.50 -11.32
C ALA A 17 -30.57 10.98 -11.27
N VAL A 18 -30.65 10.40 -10.06
CA VAL A 18 -30.77 8.96 -9.84
C VAL A 18 -32.21 8.65 -9.44
N ALA A 19 -32.87 7.79 -10.17
CA ALA A 19 -34.20 7.28 -9.79
C ALA A 19 -34.06 5.93 -9.06
N THR A 20 -34.63 5.80 -7.87
CA THR A 20 -34.85 4.52 -7.23
C THR A 20 -36.30 4.13 -7.40
N ALA A 21 -36.56 2.93 -7.91
CA ALA A 21 -37.90 2.37 -7.96
C ALA A 21 -38.33 1.94 -6.55
N THR A 22 -39.39 2.52 -6.04
CA THR A 22 -40.08 1.97 -4.87
C THR A 22 -41.31 1.19 -5.32
N ASP A 23 -41.74 0.18 -4.53
CA ASP A 23 -42.81 -0.78 -4.85
C ASP A 23 -44.20 -0.15 -5.12
N ASP A 24 -44.39 1.12 -4.94
CA ASP A 24 -45.62 1.85 -5.21
C ASP A 24 -45.44 2.87 -6.36
N ASN A 25 -45.60 2.45 -7.56
CA ASN A 25 -45.85 3.16 -8.83
C ASN A 25 -45.66 4.70 -8.89
N ALA A 26 -44.92 5.32 -8.00
CA ALA A 26 -44.52 6.72 -8.02
C ALA A 26 -43.00 6.82 -8.09
N THR A 27 -42.48 7.20 -9.24
CA THR A 27 -41.08 7.55 -9.41
C THR A 27 -40.83 8.91 -8.79
N GLU A 28 -40.33 8.95 -7.57
CA GLU A 28 -39.94 10.20 -6.92
C GLU A 28 -38.49 10.51 -7.33
N TRP A 29 -38.32 11.56 -8.13
CA TRP A 29 -37.01 12.07 -8.51
C TRP A 29 -36.45 12.93 -7.37
N ARG A 30 -35.51 12.41 -6.61
CA ARG A 30 -34.70 13.23 -5.72
C ARG A 30 -33.49 13.73 -6.49
N VAL A 31 -33.43 15.03 -6.72
CA VAL A 31 -32.19 15.70 -7.13
C VAL A 31 -31.30 15.69 -5.90
N ILE A 32 -30.38 14.74 -5.85
CA ILE A 32 -29.25 14.83 -4.93
C ILE A 32 -28.31 15.81 -5.62
N GLU A 33 -28.13 17.01 -5.07
CA GLU A 33 -27.00 17.87 -5.42
C GLU A 33 -25.71 17.14 -5.03
N ILE A 34 -25.28 16.25 -5.90
CA ILE A 34 -23.91 15.74 -5.85
C ILE A 34 -23.08 16.94 -6.25
N MET A 35 -22.28 17.49 -5.34
CA MET A 35 -21.23 18.42 -5.72
C MET A 35 -20.48 17.75 -6.87
N GLU A 36 -20.55 18.36 -8.08
CA GLU A 36 -20.04 17.77 -9.31
C GLU A 36 -18.53 17.56 -9.19
N CYS A 37 -18.11 16.38 -8.73
CA CYS A 37 -16.74 15.95 -8.90
C CYS A 37 -16.46 15.82 -10.40
N LYS A 38 -15.78 16.79 -10.97
CA LYS A 38 -15.49 16.86 -12.41
C LYS A 38 -14.13 16.25 -12.72
N VAL A 39 -14.06 15.55 -13.84
CA VAL A 39 -12.77 15.26 -14.49
C VAL A 39 -12.15 16.61 -14.89
N ILE A 40 -10.90 16.82 -14.44
CA ILE A 40 -10.17 18.07 -14.72
C ILE A 40 -8.84 17.76 -15.41
N PRO A 41 -8.28 18.71 -16.18
CA PRO A 41 -6.99 18.51 -16.83
C PRO A 41 -5.85 18.34 -15.82
N PHE A 42 -4.87 17.50 -16.13
CA PHE A 42 -3.73 17.24 -15.23
C PHE A 42 -2.89 18.48 -14.93
N HIS A 43 -2.79 19.46 -15.87
CA HIS A 43 -2.04 20.70 -15.63
C HIS A 43 -2.57 21.51 -14.43
N THR A 44 -3.81 21.27 -13.99
CA THR A 44 -4.36 21.87 -12.76
C THR A 44 -3.48 21.61 -11.53
N VAL A 45 -2.78 20.45 -11.49
CA VAL A 45 -1.82 20.15 -10.41
C VAL A 45 -0.71 21.19 -10.37
N GLU A 46 -0.14 21.55 -11.52
CA GLU A 46 0.94 22.54 -11.63
C GLU A 46 0.42 23.95 -11.26
N GLU A 47 -0.79 24.29 -11.66
CA GLU A 47 -1.42 25.58 -11.33
C GLU A 47 -1.70 25.73 -9.83
N ARG A 48 -2.02 24.62 -9.14
CA ARG A 48 -2.31 24.59 -7.71
C ARG A 48 -1.05 24.38 -6.86
N SER A 49 0.05 23.89 -7.42
CA SER A 49 1.33 23.64 -6.72
C SER A 49 2.12 24.93 -6.59
N LYS A 50 1.79 25.74 -5.58
CA LYS A 50 2.41 27.06 -5.34
C LYS A 50 3.28 27.11 -4.09
N THR A 51 3.37 26.01 -3.36
CA THR A 51 4.17 25.91 -2.13
C THR A 51 5.67 26.00 -2.45
N ASP A 52 6.36 26.94 -1.83
CA ASP A 52 7.81 27.13 -1.97
C ASP A 52 8.55 25.92 -1.39
N ALA A 53 9.19 25.15 -2.26
CA ALA A 53 9.81 23.87 -1.89
C ALA A 53 10.99 24.04 -0.92
N ASP A 54 11.80 25.08 -1.07
CA ASP A 54 12.97 25.33 -0.23
C ASP A 54 12.54 25.79 1.17
N LYS A 55 11.56 26.66 1.25
CA LYS A 55 10.98 27.10 2.52
C LYS A 55 10.26 25.95 3.24
N ALA A 56 9.50 25.13 2.49
CA ALA A 56 8.84 23.95 3.07
C ALA A 56 9.87 22.97 3.66
N GLU A 57 10.99 22.73 2.94
CA GLU A 57 12.08 21.90 3.44
C GLU A 57 12.73 22.49 4.70
N ALA A 58 12.99 23.79 4.73
CA ALA A 58 13.56 24.46 5.91
C ALA A 58 12.62 24.39 7.12
N LEU A 59 11.31 24.57 6.92
CA LEU A 59 10.29 24.45 7.97
C LEU A 59 10.24 23.04 8.54
N LEU A 60 10.22 22.02 7.68
CA LEU A 60 10.22 20.63 8.13
C LEU A 60 11.52 20.28 8.86
N SER A 61 12.67 20.67 8.31
CA SER A 61 13.97 20.40 8.93
C SER A 61 14.04 20.97 10.36
N ARG A 62 13.60 22.22 10.52
CA ARG A 62 13.53 22.87 11.84
C ARG A 62 12.54 22.19 12.79
N ALA A 63 11.38 21.79 12.29
CA ALA A 63 10.39 21.07 13.10
C ALA A 63 10.92 19.72 13.57
N MET A 64 11.70 19.03 12.74
CA MET A 64 12.27 17.71 13.04
C MET A 64 13.43 17.74 14.03
N GLU A 65 14.03 18.89 14.32
CA GLU A 65 15.09 19.00 15.33
C GLU A 65 14.60 18.46 16.68
N GLY A 66 15.26 17.41 17.22
CA GLY A 66 14.86 16.77 18.48
C GLY A 66 13.56 15.94 18.40
N PHE A 67 13.07 15.63 17.22
CA PHE A 67 11.98 14.67 17.07
C PHE A 67 12.54 13.24 16.99
N HIS A 68 12.17 12.39 17.94
CA HIS A 68 12.76 11.05 18.10
C HIS A 68 11.74 9.91 18.09
N LYS A 69 10.46 10.20 17.78
CA LYS A 69 9.45 9.13 17.67
C LYS A 69 9.79 8.20 16.53
N LYS A 70 9.77 6.91 16.82
CA LYS A 70 9.90 5.85 15.77
C LYS A 70 8.60 5.77 14.97
N LEU A 71 8.69 5.73 13.65
CA LEU A 71 7.54 5.51 12.79
C LEU A 71 7.38 4.00 12.58
N VAL A 72 6.28 3.45 13.05
CA VAL A 72 5.89 2.05 12.84
C VAL A 72 4.87 2.04 11.70
N VAL A 73 5.28 1.57 10.54
CA VAL A 73 4.46 1.60 9.32
C VAL A 73 3.87 0.21 9.07
N LEU A 74 2.55 0.09 9.19
CA LEU A 74 1.84 -1.12 8.78
C LEU A 74 1.51 -1.01 7.30
N ASP A 75 1.88 -2.02 6.53
CA ASP A 75 1.72 -2.03 5.08
C ASP A 75 0.75 -3.12 4.66
N ASP A 76 -0.34 -2.74 4.02
CA ASP A 76 -1.40 -3.65 3.59
C ASP A 76 -1.05 -4.46 2.32
N ASP A 77 0.09 -4.13 1.68
CA ASP A 77 0.55 -4.73 0.42
C ASP A 77 2.09 -4.57 0.30
N PRO A 78 2.85 -5.57 -0.16
CA PRO A 78 4.32 -5.52 -0.22
C PRO A 78 4.89 -4.42 -1.13
N THR A 79 4.04 -3.73 -1.88
CA THR A 79 4.44 -2.62 -2.74
C THR A 79 4.46 -1.27 -2.02
N GLY A 80 4.07 -1.20 -0.74
CA GLY A 80 3.93 0.05 0.00
C GLY A 80 5.20 0.84 0.25
N VAL A 81 6.33 0.20 0.13
CA VAL A 81 7.67 0.80 0.25
C VAL A 81 8.16 1.52 -1.02
N GLN A 82 7.25 1.88 -1.92
CA GLN A 82 7.57 2.43 -3.25
C GLN A 82 8.38 3.72 -3.24
N THR A 83 8.33 4.51 -2.18
CA THR A 83 8.97 5.84 -2.13
C THR A 83 10.13 5.91 -1.14
N VAL A 84 10.44 4.81 -0.47
CA VAL A 84 11.46 4.76 0.57
C VAL A 84 12.62 3.85 0.19
N HIS A 85 13.75 4.02 0.86
CA HIS A 85 14.92 3.16 0.76
C HIS A 85 15.66 3.11 2.10
N ASP A 86 16.54 2.14 2.23
CA ASP A 86 17.38 1.95 3.42
C ASP A 86 16.60 1.74 4.72
N VAL A 87 15.37 1.26 4.64
CA VAL A 87 14.53 0.90 5.77
C VAL A 87 14.26 -0.61 5.78
N SER A 88 13.93 -1.17 6.95
CA SER A 88 13.59 -2.57 7.09
C SER A 88 12.09 -2.82 6.92
N VAL A 89 11.76 -3.95 6.29
CA VAL A 89 10.42 -4.52 6.25
C VAL A 89 10.45 -5.85 6.98
N TYR A 90 9.61 -5.99 7.99
CA TYR A 90 9.33 -7.25 8.68
C TYR A 90 8.05 -7.85 8.12
N THR A 91 8.05 -9.14 7.84
CA THR A 91 6.89 -9.86 7.29
C THR A 91 6.12 -10.65 8.35
N ASP A 92 6.54 -10.52 9.58
CA ASP A 92 5.82 -10.95 10.77
C ASP A 92 5.78 -9.81 11.80
N TRP A 93 4.96 -9.96 12.82
CA TRP A 93 4.84 -9.02 13.92
C TRP A 93 5.10 -9.67 15.29
N GLU A 94 6.02 -10.62 15.30
CA GLU A 94 6.50 -11.17 16.57
C GLU A 94 7.23 -10.11 17.40
N GLU A 95 7.19 -10.21 18.72
CA GLU A 95 7.80 -9.22 19.62
C GLU A 95 9.29 -9.01 19.30
N GLU A 96 10.00 -10.08 18.90
CA GLU A 96 11.41 -10.00 18.50
C GLU A 96 11.60 -9.15 17.23
N SER A 97 10.74 -9.30 16.24
CA SER A 97 10.80 -8.52 15.00
C SER A 97 10.50 -7.05 15.27
N ILE A 98 9.47 -6.77 16.08
CA ILE A 98 9.11 -5.40 16.48
C ILE A 98 10.26 -4.76 17.28
N ARG A 99 10.87 -5.49 18.22
CA ARG A 99 12.02 -5.04 19.03
C ARG A 99 13.20 -4.65 18.15
N LYS A 100 13.57 -5.52 17.21
CA LYS A 100 14.62 -5.22 16.22
C LYS A 100 14.30 -3.95 15.43
N GLY A 101 13.05 -3.78 15.00
CA GLY A 101 12.61 -2.57 14.32
C GLY A 101 12.78 -1.30 15.16
N PHE A 102 12.47 -1.34 16.45
CA PHE A 102 12.69 -0.21 17.36
C PHE A 102 14.17 0.09 17.64
N GLU A 103 15.01 -0.95 17.68
CA GLU A 103 16.46 -0.82 17.95
C GLU A 103 17.27 -0.33 16.74
N GLU A 104 16.73 -0.44 15.52
CA GLU A 104 17.38 0.10 14.32
C GLU A 104 17.59 1.62 14.42
N LYS A 105 18.60 2.12 13.67
CA LYS A 105 18.95 3.55 13.66
C LYS A 105 17.98 4.38 12.82
N GLU A 106 17.38 3.75 11.84
CA GLU A 106 16.46 4.37 10.89
C GLU A 106 15.24 4.94 11.63
N SER A 107 14.68 6.02 11.09
CA SER A 107 13.51 6.69 11.69
C SER A 107 12.25 5.84 11.68
N MET A 108 12.21 4.82 10.81
CA MET A 108 11.05 3.95 10.63
C MET A 108 11.43 2.51 10.34
N PHE A 109 10.47 1.62 10.55
CA PHE A 109 10.45 0.28 10.00
C PHE A 109 9.03 -0.08 9.57
N PHE A 110 8.92 -1.02 8.64
CA PHE A 110 7.67 -1.50 8.12
C PHE A 110 7.32 -2.88 8.70
N ILE A 111 6.03 -3.09 8.95
CA ILE A 111 5.43 -4.39 9.22
C ILE A 111 4.49 -4.69 8.05
N LEU A 112 4.82 -5.68 7.24
CA LEU A 112 3.95 -6.12 6.16
C LEU A 112 2.82 -6.97 6.73
N THR A 113 1.64 -6.42 6.81
CA THR A 113 0.44 -7.14 7.24
C THR A 113 -0.18 -7.94 6.10
N ASN A 114 -0.08 -7.42 4.87
CA ASN A 114 -0.75 -7.97 3.69
C ASN A 114 -2.28 -8.04 3.86
N SER A 115 -2.83 -7.18 4.72
CA SER A 115 -4.23 -7.21 5.18
C SER A 115 -5.25 -6.99 4.07
N ARG A 116 -4.86 -6.42 2.92
CA ARG A 116 -5.74 -6.31 1.76
C ARG A 116 -6.21 -7.67 1.23
N SER A 117 -5.50 -8.75 1.56
CA SER A 117 -5.88 -10.12 1.22
C SER A 117 -6.62 -10.85 2.32
N PHE A 118 -6.80 -10.23 3.49
CA PHE A 118 -7.40 -10.84 4.66
C PHE A 118 -8.92 -10.70 4.66
N SER A 119 -9.58 -11.59 5.39
CA SER A 119 -10.95 -11.39 5.85
C SER A 119 -11.01 -10.33 6.94
N VAL A 120 -12.22 -9.88 7.27
CA VAL A 120 -12.46 -8.97 8.41
C VAL A 120 -11.95 -9.58 9.72
N GLU A 121 -12.17 -10.88 9.94
CA GLU A 121 -11.72 -11.59 11.15
C GLU A 121 -10.19 -11.65 11.25
N GLU A 122 -9.51 -11.99 10.15
CA GLU A 122 -8.05 -12.02 10.09
C GLU A 122 -7.45 -10.63 10.30
N THR A 123 -8.05 -9.60 9.70
CA THR A 123 -7.65 -8.20 9.87
C THR A 123 -7.81 -7.76 11.32
N THR A 124 -8.94 -8.10 11.95
CA THR A 124 -9.22 -7.79 13.36
C THR A 124 -8.17 -8.40 14.27
N LYS A 125 -7.92 -9.69 14.13
CA LYS A 125 -6.92 -10.40 14.94
C LYS A 125 -5.53 -9.80 14.77
N ALA A 126 -5.10 -9.62 13.52
CA ALA A 126 -3.76 -9.13 13.23
C ALA A 126 -3.52 -7.72 13.80
N HIS A 127 -4.47 -6.79 13.59
CA HIS A 127 -4.27 -5.40 14.03
C HIS A 127 -4.30 -5.23 15.54
N LEU A 128 -5.16 -5.98 16.25
CA LEU A 128 -5.15 -5.99 17.72
C LEU A 128 -3.84 -6.57 18.27
N GLU A 129 -3.37 -7.70 17.70
CA GLU A 129 -2.09 -8.30 18.10
C GLU A 129 -0.91 -7.35 17.84
N ILE A 130 -0.86 -6.70 16.69
CA ILE A 130 0.20 -5.73 16.35
C ILE A 130 0.18 -4.56 17.32
N ALA A 131 -0.98 -3.96 17.55
CA ALA A 131 -1.10 -2.82 18.46
C ALA A 131 -0.61 -3.16 19.87
N ALA A 132 -1.06 -4.28 20.43
CA ALA A 132 -0.66 -4.73 21.76
C ALA A 132 0.86 -5.00 21.84
N ARG A 133 1.44 -5.69 20.85
CA ARG A 133 2.88 -6.00 20.81
C ARG A 133 3.73 -4.75 20.62
N VAL A 134 3.31 -3.82 19.75
CA VAL A 134 4.01 -2.54 19.53
C VAL A 134 4.01 -1.71 20.82
N ALA A 135 2.85 -1.57 21.49
CA ALA A 135 2.75 -0.84 22.75
C ALA A 135 3.64 -1.45 23.83
N LYS A 136 3.58 -2.79 24.00
CA LYS A 136 4.41 -3.54 24.96
C LYS A 136 5.90 -3.31 24.73
N VAL A 137 6.38 -3.57 23.50
CA VAL A 137 7.81 -3.48 23.17
C VAL A 137 8.30 -2.04 23.27
N ALA A 138 7.52 -1.07 22.81
CA ALA A 138 7.85 0.36 22.94
C ALA A 138 7.98 0.77 24.41
N GLY A 139 7.04 0.33 25.27
CA GLY A 139 7.08 0.56 26.71
C GLY A 139 8.31 -0.05 27.38
N GLU A 140 8.67 -1.30 27.06
CA GLU A 140 9.87 -1.97 27.57
C GLU A 140 11.17 -1.26 27.17
N LEU A 141 11.21 -0.67 25.97
CA LEU A 141 12.38 0.04 25.44
C LEU A 141 12.38 1.54 25.78
N GLY A 142 11.32 2.06 26.41
CA GLY A 142 11.16 3.49 26.67
C GLY A 142 11.17 4.32 25.37
N ARG A 143 10.56 3.81 24.29
CA ARG A 143 10.55 4.43 22.97
C ARG A 143 9.18 5.00 22.63
N ASP A 144 9.16 6.28 22.28
CA ASP A 144 7.98 6.90 21.67
C ASP A 144 7.85 6.49 20.20
N PHE A 145 6.61 6.40 19.72
CA PHE A 145 6.32 6.01 18.35
C PHE A 145 5.07 6.71 17.79
N MET A 146 4.92 6.61 16.47
CA MET A 146 3.70 6.94 15.74
C MET A 146 3.37 5.77 14.81
N ILE A 147 2.13 5.31 14.82
CA ILE A 147 1.66 4.29 13.85
C ILE A 147 1.17 4.98 12.57
N ILE A 148 1.58 4.41 11.45
CA ILE A 148 1.12 4.78 10.11
C ILE A 148 0.52 3.55 9.46
N SER A 149 -0.80 3.53 9.27
CA SER A 149 -1.47 2.55 8.42
C SER A 149 -1.29 2.98 6.96
N ARG A 150 -0.29 2.41 6.30
CA ARG A 150 -0.06 2.65 4.89
C ARG A 150 -0.96 1.73 4.07
N GLY A 151 -1.92 2.31 3.39
CA GLY A 151 -2.86 1.59 2.55
C GLY A 151 -2.80 1.97 1.07
N ASP A 152 -3.76 1.45 0.34
CA ASP A 152 -3.89 1.72 -1.09
C ASP A 152 -4.16 3.20 -1.37
N SER A 153 -3.36 3.79 -2.25
CA SER A 153 -3.54 5.18 -2.68
C SER A 153 -4.81 5.45 -3.48
N THR A 154 -5.59 4.41 -3.80
CA THR A 154 -6.92 4.50 -4.42
C THR A 154 -8.04 4.15 -3.43
N LEU A 155 -7.79 4.33 -2.12
CA LEU A 155 -8.74 4.23 -1.01
C LEU A 155 -9.30 2.83 -0.69
N ARG A 156 -8.81 1.76 -1.35
CA ARG A 156 -9.21 0.39 -1.04
C ARG A 156 -8.49 -0.12 0.21
N GLY A 157 -9.09 -1.10 0.87
CA GLY A 157 -8.59 -1.72 2.10
C GLY A 157 -9.62 -1.69 3.22
N HIS A 158 -9.28 -2.26 4.35
CA HIS A 158 -10.18 -2.38 5.51
C HIS A 158 -10.30 -1.07 6.33
N TYR A 159 -10.47 0.08 5.66
CA TYR A 159 -10.75 1.34 6.32
C TYR A 159 -12.25 1.42 6.67
N PRO A 160 -12.65 1.86 7.88
CA PRO A 160 -11.83 2.36 8.98
C PRO A 160 -11.36 1.27 9.97
N LEU A 161 -11.69 0.01 9.73
CA LEU A 161 -11.46 -1.11 10.67
C LEU A 161 -10.00 -1.16 11.17
N GLU A 162 -9.03 -1.12 10.26
CA GLU A 162 -7.61 -1.22 10.61
C GLU A 162 -7.19 -0.14 11.62
N THR A 163 -7.51 1.11 11.35
CA THR A 163 -7.11 2.22 12.21
C THR A 163 -7.88 2.27 13.53
N GLN A 164 -9.15 1.85 13.55
CA GLN A 164 -9.92 1.72 14.76
C GLN A 164 -9.34 0.67 15.70
N LEU A 165 -9.04 -0.53 15.17
CA LEU A 165 -8.47 -1.63 15.95
C LEU A 165 -7.07 -1.29 16.49
N LEU A 166 -6.25 -0.59 15.70
CA LEU A 166 -4.96 -0.12 16.16
C LEU A 166 -5.11 0.88 17.32
N ALA A 167 -6.04 1.82 17.23
CA ALA A 167 -6.28 2.78 18.31
C ALA A 167 -6.84 2.12 19.58
N GLU A 168 -7.75 1.15 19.44
CA GLU A 168 -8.31 0.35 20.54
C GLU A 168 -7.19 -0.47 21.23
N GLY A 169 -6.42 -1.21 20.45
CA GLY A 169 -5.35 -2.04 21.01
C GLY A 169 -4.22 -1.24 21.68
N LEU A 170 -3.95 0.00 21.22
CA LEU A 170 -3.02 0.90 21.89
C LEU A 170 -3.57 1.42 23.22
N ALA A 171 -4.87 1.65 23.33
CA ALA A 171 -5.49 2.08 24.58
C ALA A 171 -5.49 0.95 25.62
N ASP A 172 -5.79 -0.30 25.20
CA ASP A 172 -5.83 -1.47 26.07
C ASP A 172 -4.45 -1.93 26.54
N GLY A 173 -3.44 -1.87 25.68
CA GLY A 173 -2.05 -2.26 25.99
C GLY A 173 -1.40 -1.44 27.12
N ASN A 174 -2.02 -0.35 27.54
CA ASN A 174 -1.56 0.49 28.64
C ASN A 174 -2.10 0.06 30.02
N THR A 175 -2.96 -0.98 30.10
CA THR A 175 -3.61 -1.41 31.34
C THR A 175 -2.83 -2.43 32.17
N ASP A 176 -1.80 -3.07 31.62
CA ASP A 176 -1.00 -4.11 32.28
C ASP A 176 0.34 -3.62 32.89
N GLY A 177 0.53 -2.32 33.01
CA GLY A 177 1.66 -1.75 33.77
C GLY A 177 1.37 -1.77 35.29
N PRO A 178 2.40 -1.94 36.18
CA PRO A 178 2.19 -1.94 37.61
C PRO A 178 1.53 -0.61 38.03
N GLU A 179 0.48 -0.69 38.88
CA GLU A 179 -0.20 0.46 39.47
C GLU A 179 0.83 1.52 39.91
N LYS A 180 0.91 2.61 39.17
CA LYS A 180 1.72 3.77 39.58
C LYS A 180 0.98 4.45 40.73
N THR A 181 1.49 4.27 41.93
CA THR A 181 1.07 5.00 43.10
C THR A 181 1.22 6.52 42.86
N ALA A 182 0.24 7.30 43.31
CA ALA A 182 0.07 8.73 43.08
C ALA A 182 1.12 9.62 43.77
N ALA A 183 2.39 9.28 43.72
CA ALA A 183 3.49 9.97 44.40
C ALA A 183 4.66 10.42 43.51
N ASP A 184 4.63 10.24 42.20
CA ASP A 184 5.70 10.74 41.29
C ASP A 184 5.21 11.96 40.49
N ASN A 185 5.46 13.12 41.05
CA ASN A 185 5.33 14.40 40.37
C ASN A 185 6.47 14.55 39.34
N GLY A 186 6.12 14.44 38.04
CA GLY A 186 7.01 14.90 36.97
C GLY A 186 7.22 13.92 35.83
N ALA A 187 6.40 14.02 34.83
CA ALA A 187 6.27 13.33 33.55
C ALA A 187 5.14 12.29 33.58
N SER A 188 3.96 12.75 33.26
CA SER A 188 2.81 11.92 32.89
C SER A 188 3.26 10.93 31.81
N ALA A 189 3.25 9.64 32.13
CA ALA A 189 3.17 8.61 31.11
C ALA A 189 1.81 8.82 30.42
N GLY A 190 1.85 9.60 29.33
CA GLY A 190 0.68 10.10 28.65
C GLY A 190 -0.21 8.99 28.13
N SER A 191 -1.49 9.24 28.23
CA SER A 191 -2.53 8.49 27.52
C SER A 191 -2.06 8.15 26.10
N THR A 192 -2.11 6.87 25.71
CA THR A 192 -1.85 6.42 24.33
C THR A 192 -3.09 6.64 23.45
N ALA A 193 -4.11 7.33 23.95
CA ALA A 193 -5.31 7.66 23.18
C ALA A 193 -4.95 8.54 21.98
N VAL A 194 -5.42 8.14 20.81
CA VAL A 194 -5.18 8.85 19.54
C VAL A 194 -6.10 10.06 19.45
N ASP A 195 -5.52 11.27 19.40
CA ASP A 195 -6.27 12.53 19.27
C ASP A 195 -6.87 12.68 17.86
N GLY A 196 -6.11 12.34 16.82
CA GLY A 196 -6.55 12.50 15.44
C GLY A 196 -6.00 11.44 14.48
N GLU A 197 -6.79 11.13 13.47
CA GLU A 197 -6.42 10.27 12.34
C GLU A 197 -6.21 11.11 11.08
N ILE A 198 -4.99 11.08 10.56
CA ILE A 198 -4.60 11.80 9.35
C ILE A 198 -4.96 10.95 8.13
N ILE A 199 -5.71 11.51 7.20
CA ILE A 199 -6.08 10.87 5.93
C ILE A 199 -5.37 11.62 4.80
N CYS A 200 -4.31 11.00 4.26
CA CYS A 200 -3.45 11.59 3.23
C CYS A 200 -3.07 10.57 2.16
N PRO A 201 -3.96 10.27 1.20
CA PRO A 201 -3.71 9.28 0.16
C PRO A 201 -2.83 9.81 -1.00
N PHE A 202 -2.11 10.91 -0.79
CA PHE A 202 -1.22 11.53 -1.78
C PHE A 202 -0.09 10.60 -2.20
N PHE A 203 0.09 10.43 -3.51
CA PHE A 203 1.15 9.61 -4.11
C PHE A 203 1.40 10.04 -5.56
N PRO A 204 2.25 11.05 -5.81
CA PRO A 204 2.43 11.63 -7.14
C PRO A 204 3.09 10.68 -8.13
N GLU A 205 3.97 9.77 -7.68
CA GLU A 205 4.58 8.75 -8.54
C GLU A 205 3.54 7.78 -9.13
N GLY A 206 2.44 7.57 -8.41
CA GLY A 206 1.28 6.81 -8.87
C GLY A 206 0.20 7.68 -9.51
N GLY A 207 0.35 9.00 -9.53
CA GLY A 207 -0.65 9.93 -10.06
C GLY A 207 -1.86 10.14 -9.13
N ARG A 208 -1.66 10.23 -7.81
CA ARG A 208 -2.71 10.45 -6.80
C ARG A 208 -2.54 11.79 -6.14
N TYR A 209 -3.59 12.61 -6.19
CA TYR A 209 -3.59 14.00 -5.73
C TYR A 209 -4.89 14.30 -4.98
N THR A 210 -4.84 15.20 -3.99
CA THR A 210 -6.03 15.64 -3.27
C THR A 210 -6.11 17.16 -3.33
N MET A 211 -7.21 17.69 -3.87
CA MET A 211 -7.49 19.13 -3.99
C MET A 211 -8.95 19.40 -3.61
N ASP A 212 -9.17 20.43 -2.81
CA ASP A 212 -10.50 20.81 -2.34
C ASP A 212 -11.25 19.62 -1.71
N ASN A 213 -10.51 18.78 -0.96
CA ASN A 213 -10.87 17.49 -0.34
C ASN A 213 -11.17 16.37 -1.34
N ILE A 214 -11.22 16.62 -2.63
CA ILE A 214 -11.48 15.60 -3.66
C ILE A 214 -10.18 14.86 -3.97
N HIS A 215 -10.22 13.54 -3.84
CA HIS A 215 -9.12 12.68 -4.23
C HIS A 215 -9.22 12.30 -5.71
N TYR A 216 -8.12 12.48 -6.43
CA TYR A 216 -8.03 12.26 -7.87
C TYR A 216 -7.01 11.18 -8.23
N VAL A 217 -7.32 10.48 -9.31
CA VAL A 217 -6.43 9.53 -9.98
C VAL A 217 -6.09 10.08 -11.36
N LYS A 218 -4.80 10.18 -11.68
CA LYS A 218 -4.34 10.57 -13.00
C LYS A 218 -4.59 9.44 -14.00
N GLU A 219 -5.34 9.73 -15.04
CA GLU A 219 -5.58 8.88 -16.20
C GLU A 219 -5.21 9.66 -17.46
N GLN A 220 -4.10 9.29 -18.09
CA GLN A 220 -3.52 10.02 -19.21
C GLN A 220 -3.27 11.52 -18.85
N ASP A 221 -3.91 12.44 -19.53
CA ASP A 221 -3.79 13.90 -19.33
C ASP A 221 -4.89 14.48 -18.43
N ASN A 222 -5.65 13.63 -17.76
CA ASN A 222 -6.76 14.03 -16.90
C ASN A 222 -6.58 13.54 -15.47
N LEU A 223 -7.22 14.25 -14.55
CA LEU A 223 -7.46 13.85 -13.17
C LEU A 223 -8.93 13.41 -13.06
N VAL A 224 -9.12 12.15 -12.80
CA VAL A 224 -10.44 11.53 -12.61
C VAL A 224 -10.71 11.43 -11.12
N PRO A 225 -11.84 11.93 -10.61
CA PRO A 225 -12.23 11.73 -9.20
C PRO A 225 -12.23 10.24 -8.84
N ALA A 226 -11.66 9.88 -7.70
CA ALA A 226 -11.41 8.48 -7.31
C ALA A 226 -12.69 7.62 -7.33
N GLY A 227 -13.83 8.16 -6.89
CA GLY A 227 -15.14 7.49 -6.91
C GLY A 227 -15.68 7.18 -8.32
N MET A 228 -15.13 7.82 -9.36
CA MET A 228 -15.50 7.56 -10.76
C MET A 228 -14.64 6.50 -11.44
N THR A 229 -13.56 6.05 -10.78
CA THR A 229 -12.61 5.09 -11.33
C THR A 229 -13.05 3.64 -11.15
N GLU A 230 -12.34 2.71 -11.80
CA GLU A 230 -12.53 1.27 -11.58
C GLU A 230 -12.25 0.83 -10.13
N PHE A 231 -11.39 1.56 -9.42
CA PHE A 231 -10.99 1.25 -8.05
C PHE A 231 -12.17 1.41 -7.06
N ALA A 232 -13.03 2.40 -7.27
CA ALA A 232 -14.22 2.59 -6.45
C ALA A 232 -15.28 1.48 -6.63
N ARG A 233 -15.18 0.72 -7.74
CA ARG A 233 -16.08 -0.40 -8.05
C ARG A 233 -15.52 -1.74 -7.59
N ASP A 234 -14.51 -1.73 -6.72
CA ASP A 234 -13.97 -2.95 -6.12
C ASP A 234 -15.09 -3.68 -5.35
N LYS A 235 -15.19 -5.00 -5.54
CA LYS A 235 -16.28 -5.80 -4.94
C LYS A 235 -16.21 -5.89 -3.42
N THR A 236 -15.01 -5.78 -2.86
CA THR A 236 -14.77 -5.90 -1.41
C THR A 236 -14.63 -4.53 -0.74
N PHE A 237 -13.89 -3.62 -1.37
CA PHE A 237 -13.47 -2.35 -0.80
C PHE A 237 -14.06 -1.13 -1.52
N GLY A 238 -15.12 -1.33 -2.26
CA GLY A 238 -15.78 -0.28 -3.02
C GLY A 238 -16.22 0.92 -2.16
N TYR A 239 -16.35 2.06 -2.81
CA TYR A 239 -16.80 3.32 -2.21
C TYR A 239 -17.44 4.20 -3.29
N LYS A 240 -18.17 5.25 -2.87
CA LYS A 240 -18.92 6.12 -3.78
C LYS A 240 -18.27 7.50 -3.94
N PHE A 241 -17.78 8.06 -2.84
CA PHE A 241 -17.40 9.45 -2.78
C PHE A 241 -15.91 9.67 -3.06
N SER A 242 -15.62 10.74 -3.80
CA SER A 242 -14.26 11.22 -4.08
C SER A 242 -13.82 12.30 -3.10
N ASP A 243 -14.77 13.05 -2.52
CA ASP A 243 -14.51 13.94 -1.41
C ASP A 243 -14.17 13.10 -0.18
N LEU A 244 -13.00 13.32 0.40
CA LEU A 244 -12.50 12.50 1.50
C LEU A 244 -13.30 12.69 2.80
N THR A 245 -14.00 13.83 2.96
CA THR A 245 -14.90 14.02 4.10
C THR A 245 -16.16 13.16 3.97
N GLU A 246 -16.74 13.11 2.77
CA GLU A 246 -17.87 12.26 2.44
C GLU A 246 -17.48 10.76 2.43
N TYR A 247 -16.27 10.45 1.94
CA TYR A 247 -15.71 9.09 2.02
C TYR A 247 -15.57 8.61 3.47
N VAL A 248 -15.10 9.49 4.36
CA VAL A 248 -15.02 9.19 5.81
C VAL A 248 -16.41 8.88 6.36
N GLU A 249 -17.38 9.74 6.10
CA GLU A 249 -18.76 9.54 6.59
C GLU A 249 -19.36 8.22 6.05
N GLU A 250 -19.19 7.94 4.74
CA GLU A 250 -19.62 6.69 4.12
C GLU A 250 -18.98 5.47 4.80
N LYS A 251 -17.65 5.46 4.93
CA LYS A 251 -16.90 4.29 5.40
C LYS A 251 -17.03 4.07 6.91
N THR A 252 -17.35 5.12 7.66
CA THR A 252 -17.60 5.04 9.10
C THR A 252 -19.10 4.91 9.44
N GLU A 253 -19.95 4.72 8.43
CA GLU A 253 -21.40 4.56 8.58
C GLU A 253 -22.03 5.71 9.37
N GLY A 254 -21.52 6.93 9.15
CA GLY A 254 -22.00 8.15 9.83
C GLY A 254 -21.47 8.34 11.25
N LYS A 255 -20.53 7.51 11.73
CA LYS A 255 -19.89 7.73 13.05
C LYS A 255 -19.10 9.04 13.11
N TYR A 256 -18.52 9.45 11.99
CA TYR A 256 -17.85 10.73 11.81
C TYR A 256 -18.53 11.44 10.63
N HIS A 257 -19.17 12.58 10.92
CA HIS A 257 -19.84 13.36 9.88
C HIS A 257 -18.82 14.18 9.09
N LYS A 258 -19.13 14.48 7.84
CA LYS A 258 -18.24 15.22 6.95
C LYS A 258 -17.94 16.63 7.48
N GLU A 259 -18.91 17.26 8.17
CA GLU A 259 -18.78 18.58 8.77
C GLU A 259 -17.82 18.60 9.97
N ASP A 260 -17.60 17.46 10.63
CA ASP A 260 -16.71 17.31 11.79
C ASP A 260 -15.26 17.04 11.38
N CYS A 261 -15.02 16.80 10.08
CA CYS A 261 -13.67 16.58 9.56
C CYS A 261 -12.85 17.87 9.61
N ILE A 262 -11.65 17.78 10.18
CA ILE A 262 -10.66 18.86 10.11
C ILE A 262 -10.01 18.80 8.72
N THR A 263 -10.10 19.89 7.95
CA THR A 263 -9.50 19.95 6.61
C THR A 263 -8.30 20.89 6.58
N ILE A 264 -7.21 20.43 5.95
CA ILE A 264 -6.02 21.23 5.68
C ILE A 264 -5.99 21.54 4.21
N SER A 265 -6.23 22.81 3.88
CA SER A 265 -6.39 23.27 2.50
C SER A 265 -5.06 23.52 1.78
N LEU A 266 -5.06 23.52 0.45
CA LEU A 266 -3.90 23.93 -0.35
C LEU A 266 -3.53 25.40 -0.12
N GLU A 267 -4.49 26.27 0.16
CA GLU A 267 -4.25 27.69 0.44
C GLU A 267 -3.41 27.86 1.71
N GLU A 268 -3.70 27.10 2.78
CA GLU A 268 -2.93 27.11 4.02
C GLU A 268 -1.49 26.60 3.79
N LEU A 269 -1.36 25.54 2.99
CA LEU A 269 -0.07 24.93 2.67
C LEU A 269 0.77 25.87 1.78
N ASN A 270 0.17 26.43 0.73
CA ASN A 270 0.80 27.41 -0.15
C ASN A 270 1.25 28.68 0.61
N ALA A 271 0.47 29.08 1.61
CA ALA A 271 0.82 30.21 2.48
C ALA A 271 1.90 29.87 3.53
N LEU A 272 2.37 28.61 3.60
CA LEU A 272 3.32 28.10 4.61
C LEU A 272 2.79 28.33 6.05
N ASN A 273 1.48 28.24 6.26
CA ASN A 273 0.80 28.55 7.52
C ASN A 273 0.95 27.42 8.55
N VAL A 274 2.20 27.06 8.88
CA VAL A 274 2.51 25.97 9.84
C VAL A 274 1.83 26.19 11.19
N GLN A 275 1.77 27.43 11.68
CA GLN A 275 1.17 27.73 12.99
C GLN A 275 -0.34 27.50 12.98
N GLY A 276 -1.07 28.01 11.97
CA GLY A 276 -2.51 27.82 11.87
C GLY A 276 -2.90 26.33 11.67
N ILE A 277 -2.10 25.59 10.87
CA ILE A 277 -2.28 24.15 10.71
C ILE A 277 -2.04 23.44 12.05
N LYS A 278 -0.98 23.79 12.79
CA LYS A 278 -0.72 23.23 14.12
C LYS A 278 -1.90 23.49 15.08
N GLU A 279 -2.48 24.69 15.09
CA GLU A 279 -3.64 25.02 15.94
C GLU A 279 -4.85 24.14 15.58
N LYS A 280 -5.13 23.90 14.31
CA LYS A 280 -6.15 22.93 13.88
C LYS A 280 -5.85 21.52 14.38
N LEU A 281 -4.60 21.08 14.27
CA LEU A 281 -4.18 19.77 14.77
C LEU A 281 -4.36 19.67 16.28
N MET A 282 -3.98 20.71 17.04
CA MET A 282 -4.14 20.76 18.50
C MET A 282 -5.60 20.69 18.95
N SER A 283 -6.58 21.08 18.10
CA SER A 283 -8.00 20.98 18.41
C SER A 283 -8.56 19.55 18.25
N ALA A 284 -7.83 18.66 17.57
CA ALA A 284 -8.27 17.28 17.36
C ALA A 284 -8.44 16.51 18.65
N GLN A 285 -9.50 15.74 18.78
CA GLN A 285 -9.81 14.87 19.91
C GLN A 285 -10.58 13.63 19.44
N ASN A 286 -10.46 12.53 20.17
CA ASN A 286 -11.26 11.31 19.95
C ASN A 286 -11.15 10.74 18.52
N MET A 287 -9.93 10.64 17.99
CA MET A 287 -9.67 10.21 16.62
C MET A 287 -10.35 11.10 15.56
N ALA A 288 -10.42 12.42 15.80
CA ALA A 288 -10.94 13.36 14.80
C ALA A 288 -10.29 13.13 13.44
N LYS A 289 -11.08 13.15 12.37
CA LYS A 289 -10.60 12.85 11.02
C LYS A 289 -9.99 14.11 10.40
N ILE A 290 -8.73 14.00 9.97
CA ILE A 290 -7.93 15.12 9.45
C ILE A 290 -7.63 14.85 7.98
N ILE A 291 -8.31 15.57 7.10
CA ILE A 291 -8.15 15.45 5.65
C ILE A 291 -7.01 16.37 5.19
N VAL A 292 -6.02 15.82 4.50
CA VAL A 292 -4.87 16.59 4.02
C VAL A 292 -4.90 16.69 2.51
N ASN A 293 -5.08 17.90 2.01
CA ASN A 293 -4.90 18.19 0.60
C ASN A 293 -3.41 18.24 0.26
N ALA A 294 -3.01 17.66 -0.86
CA ALA A 294 -1.63 17.74 -1.33
C ALA A 294 -1.56 17.49 -2.84
N VAL A 295 -0.80 18.32 -3.54
CA VAL A 295 -0.47 18.21 -4.96
C VAL A 295 1.04 18.14 -5.19
N SER A 296 1.84 18.43 -4.17
CA SER A 296 3.30 18.39 -4.21
C SER A 296 3.90 17.86 -2.91
N TYR A 297 5.15 17.42 -2.97
CA TYR A 297 5.92 17.09 -1.76
C TYR A 297 6.14 18.32 -0.86
N ALA A 298 6.17 19.53 -1.43
CA ALA A 298 6.31 20.76 -0.66
C ALA A 298 5.10 20.97 0.27
N ASP A 299 3.88 20.74 -0.23
CA ASP A 299 2.65 20.80 0.56
C ASP A 299 2.73 19.85 1.75
N LEU A 300 3.12 18.60 1.46
CA LEU A 300 3.22 17.59 2.49
C LEU A 300 4.31 17.90 3.53
N LYS A 301 5.42 18.54 3.13
CA LYS A 301 6.46 19.01 4.07
C LYS A 301 5.94 20.08 5.02
N VAL A 302 5.14 21.03 4.53
CA VAL A 302 4.50 22.06 5.39
C VAL A 302 3.55 21.41 6.39
N PHE A 303 2.71 20.49 5.93
CA PHE A 303 1.82 19.72 6.81
C PHE A 303 2.59 18.94 7.86
N CYS A 304 3.60 18.17 7.45
CA CYS A 304 4.42 17.37 8.39
C CYS A 304 5.17 18.24 9.40
N ALA A 305 5.60 19.45 9.01
CA ALA A 305 6.20 20.38 9.96
C ALA A 305 5.22 20.79 11.08
N ALA A 306 3.98 21.11 10.73
CA ALA A 306 2.93 21.42 11.71
C ALA A 306 2.58 20.21 12.58
N LEU A 307 2.48 19.02 11.98
CA LEU A 307 2.20 17.77 12.68
C LEU A 307 3.28 17.45 13.73
N VAL A 308 4.55 17.55 13.35
CA VAL A 308 5.67 17.32 14.28
C VAL A 308 5.64 18.29 15.44
N LEU A 309 5.34 19.57 15.20
CA LEU A 309 5.21 20.57 16.26
C LEU A 309 4.05 20.24 17.21
N ALA A 310 2.89 19.81 16.68
CA ALA A 310 1.76 19.38 17.50
C ALA A 310 2.11 18.14 18.35
N MET A 311 2.82 17.16 17.77
CA MET A 311 3.28 15.98 18.51
C MET A 311 4.29 16.31 19.60
N LYS A 312 5.16 17.30 19.40
CA LYS A 312 6.08 17.79 20.42
C LYS A 312 5.36 18.47 21.59
N GLU A 313 4.16 18.99 21.37
CA GLU A 313 3.29 19.55 22.39
C GLU A 313 2.38 18.50 23.06
N GLY A 314 2.69 17.20 22.86
CA GLY A 314 2.05 16.10 23.58
C GLY A 314 0.81 15.51 22.88
N ARG A 315 0.53 15.87 21.63
CA ARG A 315 -0.56 15.26 20.86
C ARG A 315 -0.15 13.94 20.24
N HIS A 316 -1.11 13.04 20.09
CA HIS A 316 -0.94 11.70 19.53
C HIS A 316 -1.78 11.54 18.28
N TYR A 317 -1.13 11.23 17.16
CA TYR A 317 -1.79 11.04 15.89
C TYR A 317 -1.47 9.67 15.32
N MET A 318 -2.43 9.12 14.60
CA MET A 318 -2.28 8.00 13.70
C MET A 318 -2.49 8.50 12.27
N ALA A 319 -1.98 7.76 11.28
CA ALA A 319 -2.17 8.17 9.90
C ALA A 319 -2.65 7.00 9.04
N ARG A 320 -3.66 7.25 8.20
CA ARG A 320 -4.07 6.41 7.08
C ARG A 320 -3.60 7.09 5.80
N THR A 321 -2.56 6.55 5.16
CA THR A 321 -1.85 7.28 4.10
C THR A 321 -1.45 6.39 2.94
N ALA A 322 -0.97 7.04 1.86
CA ALA A 322 -0.21 6.39 0.81
C ALA A 322 1.31 6.60 1.02
N ALA A 323 2.11 6.19 0.03
CA ALA A 323 3.55 6.10 0.16
C ALA A 323 4.29 7.44 0.35
N ALA A 324 3.78 8.56 -0.17
CA ALA A 324 4.47 9.85 -0.07
C ALA A 324 4.58 10.37 1.37
N PHE A 325 3.59 10.11 2.21
CA PHE A 325 3.60 10.53 3.60
C PHE A 325 4.75 9.87 4.39
N THR A 326 4.94 8.57 4.21
CA THR A 326 6.02 7.83 4.88
C THR A 326 7.39 8.36 4.51
N LYS A 327 7.61 8.70 3.23
CA LYS A 327 8.84 9.31 2.74
C LYS A 327 9.16 10.63 3.47
N VAL A 328 8.17 11.53 3.53
CA VAL A 328 8.36 12.87 4.13
C VAL A 328 8.55 12.78 5.65
N MET A 329 7.68 12.03 6.33
CA MET A 329 7.80 11.85 7.79
C MET A 329 9.08 11.13 8.18
N GLY A 330 9.52 10.15 7.40
CA GLY A 330 10.77 9.43 7.62
C GLY A 330 12.02 10.17 7.21
N ARG A 331 11.91 11.33 6.58
CA ARG A 331 13.04 12.10 6.05
C ARG A 331 13.87 11.31 5.04
N ILE A 332 13.20 10.46 4.26
CA ILE A 332 13.87 9.66 3.23
C ILE A 332 14.21 10.55 2.04
N SER A 333 15.49 10.63 1.71
CA SER A 333 16.00 11.42 0.58
C SER A 333 15.54 10.85 -0.77
N ASP A 334 15.71 11.64 -1.82
CA ASP A 334 15.62 11.12 -3.16
C ASP A 334 16.84 10.26 -3.49
N GLN A 335 16.62 9.18 -4.22
CA GLN A 335 17.68 8.30 -4.67
C GLN A 335 17.46 7.98 -6.15
N PRO A 336 18.53 7.85 -6.95
CA PRO A 336 18.45 7.36 -8.33
C PRO A 336 17.81 5.97 -8.38
N LEU A 337 17.19 5.65 -9.51
CA LEU A 337 16.71 4.28 -9.77
C LEU A 337 17.88 3.30 -9.73
N LEU A 338 17.61 2.11 -9.20
CA LEU A 338 18.61 1.04 -9.09
C LEU A 338 18.94 0.50 -10.49
N GLY A 339 20.21 0.40 -10.78
CA GLY A 339 20.72 -0.21 -12.01
C GLY A 339 21.24 -1.63 -11.79
N ARG A 340 21.73 -2.21 -12.86
CA ARG A 340 22.24 -3.61 -12.90
C ARG A 340 23.20 -3.93 -11.75
N ALA A 341 24.16 -3.06 -11.47
CA ALA A 341 25.18 -3.31 -10.44
C ALA A 341 24.63 -3.54 -9.02
N GLN A 342 23.46 -2.96 -8.71
CA GLN A 342 22.80 -3.15 -7.41
C GLN A 342 21.80 -4.31 -7.41
N LEU A 343 21.41 -4.80 -8.60
CA LEU A 343 20.34 -5.79 -8.78
C LEU A 343 20.85 -7.19 -9.13
N GLU A 344 22.14 -7.35 -9.34
CA GLU A 344 22.76 -8.65 -9.58
C GLU A 344 23.21 -9.29 -8.27
N GLY A 345 22.79 -10.53 -8.04
CA GLY A 345 23.33 -11.36 -6.96
C GLY A 345 24.78 -11.79 -7.24
N ASP A 346 25.39 -12.41 -6.27
CA ASP A 346 26.79 -12.87 -6.23
C ASP A 346 27.04 -14.19 -6.99
N THR A 347 26.22 -14.52 -7.98
CA THR A 347 26.30 -15.76 -8.75
C THR A 347 26.38 -15.51 -10.26
N LYS A 348 26.97 -16.47 -10.98
CA LYS A 348 26.98 -16.49 -12.45
C LYS A 348 25.73 -17.14 -13.05
N ASN A 349 24.83 -17.59 -12.23
CA ASN A 349 23.57 -18.20 -12.66
C ASN A 349 22.68 -17.20 -13.40
N GLY A 350 21.68 -17.70 -14.12
CA GLY A 350 20.64 -16.86 -14.71
C GLY A 350 19.67 -16.33 -13.65
N GLY A 351 18.86 -15.35 -14.05
CA GLY A 351 17.77 -14.84 -13.23
C GLY A 351 16.47 -15.62 -13.41
N ILE A 352 15.46 -15.30 -12.58
CA ILE A 352 14.12 -15.85 -12.71
C ILE A 352 13.06 -14.75 -12.63
N VAL A 353 12.10 -14.80 -13.55
CA VAL A 353 10.92 -13.92 -13.60
C VAL A 353 9.69 -14.79 -13.46
N LEU A 354 8.86 -14.56 -12.45
CA LEU A 354 7.62 -15.28 -12.20
C LEU A 354 6.42 -14.34 -12.44
N ILE A 355 5.54 -14.70 -13.38
CA ILE A 355 4.38 -13.91 -13.77
C ILE A 355 3.10 -14.70 -13.47
N GLY A 356 2.50 -14.46 -12.30
CA GLY A 356 1.28 -15.13 -11.87
C GLY A 356 -0.02 -14.39 -12.27
N SER A 357 0.04 -13.07 -12.41
CA SER A 357 -1.11 -12.25 -12.76
C SER A 357 -1.51 -12.40 -14.24
N HIS A 358 -2.81 -12.48 -14.50
CA HIS A 358 -3.39 -12.59 -15.85
C HIS A 358 -4.26 -11.39 -16.24
N VAL A 359 -4.18 -10.28 -15.51
CA VAL A 359 -4.83 -9.03 -15.91
C VAL A 359 -4.28 -8.54 -17.26
N LYS A 360 -5.10 -7.81 -18.01
CA LYS A 360 -4.77 -7.36 -19.36
C LYS A 360 -3.39 -6.68 -19.43
N LYS A 361 -3.11 -5.72 -18.53
CA LYS A 361 -1.84 -5.00 -18.49
C LYS A 361 -0.63 -5.95 -18.33
N THR A 362 -0.73 -6.95 -17.45
CA THR A 362 0.32 -7.96 -17.28
C THR A 362 0.50 -8.81 -18.55
N THR A 363 -0.59 -9.13 -19.24
CA THR A 363 -0.53 -9.87 -20.51
C THR A 363 0.16 -9.05 -21.60
N ASP A 364 -0.14 -7.76 -21.70
CA ASP A 364 0.50 -6.84 -22.66
C ASP A 364 2.01 -6.70 -22.35
N GLN A 365 2.39 -6.59 -21.08
CA GLN A 365 3.79 -6.56 -20.63
C GLN A 365 4.52 -7.87 -20.93
N LEU A 366 3.89 -9.04 -20.71
CA LEU A 366 4.44 -10.34 -21.07
C LEU A 366 4.67 -10.45 -22.59
N ASN A 367 3.70 -10.02 -23.40
CA ASN A 367 3.82 -10.03 -24.85
C ASN A 367 4.96 -9.14 -25.34
N CYS A 368 5.19 -8.00 -24.67
CA CYS A 368 6.34 -7.14 -24.93
C CYS A 368 7.65 -7.82 -24.51
N LEU A 369 7.67 -8.49 -23.34
CA LEU A 369 8.83 -9.21 -22.82
C LEU A 369 9.22 -10.38 -23.73
N LYS A 370 8.30 -11.07 -24.35
CA LYS A 370 8.56 -12.16 -25.31
C LYS A 370 9.38 -11.72 -26.53
N LYS A 371 9.55 -10.42 -26.77
CA LYS A 371 10.49 -9.92 -27.78
C LYS A 371 11.97 -10.20 -27.43
N LEU A 372 12.26 -10.62 -26.19
CA LEU A 372 13.58 -11.10 -25.75
C LEU A 372 13.76 -12.61 -25.96
N ASP A 373 12.90 -13.26 -26.75
CA ASP A 373 13.09 -14.67 -27.13
C ASP A 373 14.47 -14.90 -27.75
N GLY A 374 15.12 -15.98 -27.31
CA GLY A 374 16.55 -16.23 -27.62
C GLY A 374 17.54 -15.60 -26.64
N GLN A 375 17.20 -14.51 -25.94
CA GLN A 375 18.00 -13.92 -24.85
C GLN A 375 17.55 -14.44 -23.47
N ALA A 376 16.25 -14.66 -23.27
CA ALA A 376 15.67 -15.33 -22.12
C ALA A 376 14.88 -16.56 -22.54
N ASP A 377 14.71 -17.54 -21.64
CA ASP A 377 13.94 -18.75 -21.86
C ASP A 377 12.51 -18.59 -21.30
N PHE A 378 11.52 -18.78 -22.14
CA PHE A 378 10.10 -18.63 -21.76
C PHE A 378 9.46 -19.99 -21.48
N MET A 379 8.83 -20.12 -20.31
CA MET A 379 8.19 -21.36 -19.84
C MET A 379 6.76 -21.09 -19.41
N GLU A 380 5.81 -21.73 -20.05
CA GLU A 380 4.41 -21.69 -19.66
C GLU A 380 4.14 -22.71 -18.56
N PHE A 381 3.53 -22.25 -17.47
CA PHE A 381 2.99 -23.09 -16.41
C PHE A 381 1.54 -23.41 -16.70
N GLN A 382 1.22 -24.71 -16.84
CA GLN A 382 -0.08 -25.18 -17.25
C GLN A 382 -1.09 -25.15 -16.11
N VAL A 383 -1.88 -24.06 -16.00
CA VAL A 383 -2.86 -23.90 -14.91
C VAL A 383 -3.98 -24.95 -14.95
N ASN A 384 -4.29 -25.49 -16.13
CA ASN A 384 -5.33 -26.51 -16.30
C ASN A 384 -4.97 -27.85 -15.64
N ALA A 385 -3.72 -28.07 -15.28
CA ALA A 385 -3.29 -29.18 -14.46
C ALA A 385 -4.00 -29.25 -13.09
N VAL A 386 -4.64 -28.15 -12.67
CA VAL A 386 -5.45 -28.11 -11.44
C VAL A 386 -6.63 -29.08 -11.46
N PHE A 387 -7.09 -29.49 -12.65
CA PHE A 387 -8.19 -30.44 -12.84
C PHE A 387 -7.73 -31.90 -12.93
N GLU A 388 -6.43 -32.16 -12.88
CA GLU A 388 -5.84 -33.49 -12.93
C GLU A 388 -5.39 -33.95 -11.53
N GLU A 389 -5.41 -35.25 -11.30
CA GLU A 389 -4.92 -35.83 -10.05
C GLU A 389 -3.41 -35.59 -9.89
N ASN A 390 -3.03 -34.85 -8.82
CA ASN A 390 -1.66 -34.38 -8.58
C ASN A 390 -1.06 -33.60 -9.75
N GLY A 391 -1.92 -33.02 -10.63
CA GLY A 391 -1.46 -32.37 -11.84
C GLY A 391 -0.63 -31.13 -11.56
N LEU A 392 -1.05 -30.27 -10.62
CA LEU A 392 -0.26 -29.09 -10.22
C LEU A 392 1.10 -29.46 -9.63
N GLU A 393 1.19 -30.54 -8.83
CA GLU A 393 2.48 -31.00 -8.26
C GLU A 393 3.44 -31.44 -9.35
N LYS A 394 2.97 -32.25 -10.29
CA LYS A 394 3.76 -32.69 -11.45
C LYS A 394 4.21 -31.52 -12.32
N GLU A 395 3.32 -30.55 -12.52
CA GLU A 395 3.62 -29.36 -13.31
C GLU A 395 4.65 -28.43 -12.62
N VAL A 396 4.58 -28.31 -11.28
CA VAL A 396 5.59 -27.60 -10.49
C VAL A 396 6.95 -28.31 -10.61
N GLU A 397 7.00 -29.65 -10.46
CA GLU A 397 8.24 -30.42 -10.56
C GLU A 397 8.88 -30.30 -11.95
N ARG A 398 8.06 -30.42 -13.02
CA ARG A 398 8.49 -30.22 -14.40
C ARG A 398 9.12 -28.82 -14.56
N THR A 399 8.41 -27.82 -14.08
CA THR A 399 8.80 -26.41 -14.23
C THR A 399 10.08 -26.10 -13.45
N VAL A 400 10.18 -26.55 -12.19
CA VAL A 400 11.36 -26.37 -11.34
C VAL A 400 12.59 -26.99 -11.99
N LYS A 401 12.51 -28.27 -12.40
CA LYS A 401 13.63 -28.99 -13.01
C LYS A 401 14.12 -28.26 -14.27
N ALA A 402 13.23 -27.89 -15.17
CA ALA A 402 13.61 -27.21 -16.40
C ALA A 402 14.14 -25.79 -16.15
N ALA A 403 13.63 -25.09 -15.13
CA ALA A 403 14.11 -23.77 -14.74
C ALA A 403 15.54 -23.84 -14.17
N GLU A 404 15.83 -24.82 -13.29
CA GLU A 404 17.15 -25.02 -12.68
C GLU A 404 18.24 -25.30 -13.73
N GLU A 405 17.95 -26.15 -14.72
CA GLU A 405 18.87 -26.45 -15.82
C GLU A 405 19.26 -25.16 -16.58
N LYS A 406 18.31 -24.29 -16.85
CA LYS A 406 18.54 -23.01 -17.52
C LYS A 406 19.29 -22.00 -16.64
N ILE A 407 18.85 -21.85 -15.38
CA ILE A 407 19.47 -20.95 -14.41
C ILE A 407 20.95 -21.32 -14.22
N LEU A 408 21.28 -22.60 -14.06
CA LEU A 408 22.66 -23.08 -13.95
C LEU A 408 23.50 -22.79 -15.18
N SER A 409 22.89 -22.79 -16.37
CA SER A 409 23.59 -22.44 -17.60
C SER A 409 23.78 -20.91 -17.81
N GLY A 410 23.41 -20.10 -16.80
CA GLY A 410 23.51 -18.64 -16.86
C GLY A 410 22.35 -17.95 -17.59
N ARG A 411 21.30 -18.68 -17.97
CA ARG A 411 20.16 -18.13 -18.73
C ARG A 411 19.04 -17.71 -17.81
N THR A 412 18.47 -16.55 -18.07
CA THR A 412 17.30 -16.05 -17.38
C THR A 412 16.04 -16.78 -17.85
N VAL A 413 15.22 -17.25 -16.89
CA VAL A 413 13.98 -17.97 -17.14
C VAL A 413 12.78 -17.09 -16.80
N VAL A 414 11.83 -17.00 -17.72
CA VAL A 414 10.54 -16.31 -17.54
C VAL A 414 9.44 -17.36 -17.46
N ILE A 415 8.90 -17.56 -16.26
CA ILE A 415 7.78 -18.49 -16.00
C ILE A 415 6.50 -17.66 -15.95
N TYR A 416 5.50 -18.04 -16.72
CA TYR A 416 4.21 -17.37 -16.74
C TYR A 416 3.07 -18.39 -16.77
N THR A 417 1.96 -18.08 -16.11
CA THR A 417 0.76 -18.92 -16.12
C THR A 417 0.12 -18.92 -17.51
N SER A 418 -0.45 -20.05 -17.95
CA SER A 418 -1.31 -20.10 -19.12
C SER A 418 -2.46 -19.10 -18.96
N ARG A 419 -2.84 -18.43 -20.07
CA ARG A 419 -3.80 -17.30 -20.05
C ARG A 419 -5.25 -17.73 -20.10
N GLN A 420 -5.51 -19.00 -20.30
CA GLN A 420 -6.84 -19.55 -20.37
C GLN A 420 -7.00 -20.69 -19.36
N LEU A 421 -7.94 -20.51 -18.44
CA LEU A 421 -8.38 -21.54 -17.52
C LEU A 421 -9.66 -22.17 -18.07
N LEU A 422 -9.60 -23.46 -18.37
CA LEU A 422 -10.73 -24.24 -18.85
C LEU A 422 -11.55 -24.76 -17.66
N ALA A 423 -12.21 -23.84 -16.95
CA ALA A 423 -13.06 -24.20 -15.83
C ALA A 423 -14.41 -24.79 -16.31
N PRO A 424 -14.94 -25.83 -15.64
CA PRO A 424 -16.30 -26.29 -15.87
C PRO A 424 -17.34 -25.17 -15.74
N GLU A 425 -18.35 -25.15 -16.61
CA GLU A 425 -19.33 -24.05 -16.66
C GLU A 425 -20.16 -23.90 -15.37
N ASN A 426 -20.35 -24.99 -14.62
CA ASN A 426 -21.25 -25.05 -13.47
C ASN A 426 -20.53 -24.79 -12.12
N MET A 427 -19.33 -24.22 -12.10
CA MET A 427 -18.59 -23.96 -10.86
C MET A 427 -19.14 -22.75 -10.09
N THR A 428 -19.30 -22.93 -8.78
CA THR A 428 -19.68 -21.85 -7.88
C THR A 428 -18.55 -20.80 -7.76
N PRO A 429 -18.85 -19.57 -7.32
CA PRO A 429 -17.83 -18.57 -7.03
C PRO A 429 -16.77 -19.04 -6.01
N GLU A 430 -17.18 -19.79 -5.00
CA GLU A 430 -16.32 -20.37 -3.95
C GLU A 430 -15.35 -21.40 -4.55
N GLU A 431 -15.83 -22.29 -5.41
CA GLU A 431 -14.99 -23.27 -6.11
C GLU A 431 -13.96 -22.59 -7.03
N LYS A 432 -14.37 -21.53 -7.75
CA LYS A 432 -13.48 -20.74 -8.59
C LYS A 432 -12.39 -20.06 -7.76
N LEU A 433 -12.75 -19.53 -6.58
CA LEU A 433 -11.79 -18.94 -5.65
C LEU A 433 -10.78 -19.98 -5.14
N GLN A 434 -11.25 -21.16 -4.70
CA GLN A 434 -10.39 -22.24 -4.25
C GLN A 434 -9.40 -22.69 -5.32
N ILE A 435 -9.82 -22.78 -6.57
CA ILE A 435 -8.95 -23.11 -7.70
C ILE A 435 -7.90 -22.02 -7.91
N SER A 436 -8.30 -20.76 -7.87
CA SER A 436 -7.37 -19.64 -7.99
C SER A 436 -6.31 -19.66 -6.88
N VAL A 437 -6.69 -19.97 -5.64
CA VAL A 437 -5.77 -20.13 -4.52
C VAL A 437 -4.82 -21.31 -4.73
N LYS A 438 -5.32 -22.47 -5.17
CA LYS A 438 -4.49 -23.65 -5.47
C LYS A 438 -3.45 -23.34 -6.55
N ILE A 439 -3.86 -22.67 -7.63
CA ILE A 439 -2.94 -22.27 -8.71
C ILE A 439 -1.90 -21.27 -8.19
N SER A 440 -2.30 -20.26 -7.42
CA SER A 440 -1.38 -19.27 -6.84
C SER A 440 -0.34 -19.92 -5.94
N ASN A 441 -0.76 -20.85 -5.07
CA ASN A 441 0.14 -21.59 -4.20
C ASN A 441 1.12 -22.48 -5.00
N ALA A 442 0.66 -23.14 -6.05
CA ALA A 442 1.51 -23.95 -6.91
C ALA A 442 2.56 -23.10 -7.63
N VAL A 443 2.14 -21.98 -8.23
CA VAL A 443 3.03 -21.03 -8.92
C VAL A 443 4.08 -20.47 -7.96
N THR A 444 3.68 -20.05 -6.77
CA THR A 444 4.58 -19.55 -5.72
C THR A 444 5.57 -20.62 -5.28
N SER A 445 5.12 -21.88 -5.14
CA SER A 445 5.95 -23.01 -4.71
C SER A 445 7.11 -23.31 -5.67
N ILE A 446 7.06 -22.88 -6.93
CA ILE A 446 8.17 -22.99 -7.89
C ILE A 446 9.43 -22.36 -7.29
N ILE A 447 9.34 -21.11 -6.83
CA ILE A 447 10.46 -20.40 -6.20
C ILE A 447 10.85 -21.11 -4.89
N GLY A 448 9.88 -21.56 -4.10
CA GLY A 448 10.11 -22.29 -2.84
C GLY A 448 10.83 -23.62 -3.01
N LYS A 449 10.66 -24.31 -4.16
CA LYS A 449 11.29 -25.60 -4.45
C LYS A 449 12.63 -25.50 -5.18
N LEU A 450 13.02 -24.32 -5.70
CA LEU A 450 14.33 -24.14 -6.34
C LEU A 450 15.46 -24.52 -5.38
N SER A 451 16.38 -25.35 -5.80
CA SER A 451 17.65 -25.66 -5.09
C SER A 451 18.80 -24.76 -5.54
N VAL A 452 18.65 -24.12 -6.69
CA VAL A 452 19.67 -23.26 -7.32
C VAL A 452 19.36 -21.80 -7.01
N LYS A 453 20.35 -21.05 -6.48
CA LYS A 453 20.25 -19.62 -6.24
C LYS A 453 20.28 -18.87 -7.58
N PRO A 454 19.20 -18.16 -7.99
CA PRO A 454 19.22 -17.34 -9.18
C PRO A 454 20.02 -16.05 -8.94
N LYS A 455 20.38 -15.34 -10.01
CA LYS A 455 21.07 -14.07 -9.95
C LYS A 455 20.18 -12.92 -9.45
N PHE A 456 18.90 -12.94 -9.81
CA PHE A 456 17.84 -12.06 -9.32
C PHE A 456 16.50 -12.77 -9.40
N ILE A 457 15.52 -12.26 -8.65
CA ILE A 457 14.14 -12.73 -8.69
C ILE A 457 13.22 -11.55 -8.98
N ILE A 458 12.37 -11.69 -9.99
CA ILE A 458 11.26 -10.76 -10.27
C ILE A 458 9.96 -11.51 -10.10
N ALA A 459 9.07 -11.05 -9.22
CA ALA A 459 7.70 -11.57 -9.15
C ALA A 459 6.70 -10.49 -9.60
N LYS A 460 5.89 -10.82 -10.59
CA LYS A 460 4.91 -9.92 -11.21
C LYS A 460 3.48 -10.28 -10.81
N GLY A 461 2.84 -9.37 -10.11
CA GLY A 461 1.48 -9.47 -9.59
C GLY A 461 1.43 -9.20 -8.09
N GLY A 462 0.37 -8.57 -7.57
CA GLY A 462 0.25 -8.23 -6.15
C GLY A 462 0.37 -9.47 -5.26
N ILE A 463 -0.57 -10.41 -5.38
CA ILE A 463 -0.57 -11.68 -4.61
C ILE A 463 0.70 -12.50 -4.88
N THR A 464 1.11 -12.63 -6.15
CA THR A 464 2.29 -13.41 -6.51
C THR A 464 3.56 -12.86 -5.86
N SER A 465 3.76 -11.54 -5.87
CA SER A 465 4.94 -10.95 -5.26
C SER A 465 4.91 -11.03 -3.73
N SER A 466 3.74 -10.88 -3.11
CA SER A 466 3.61 -11.11 -1.67
C SER A 466 3.98 -12.53 -1.28
N ASP A 467 3.34 -13.52 -1.92
CA ASP A 467 3.52 -14.92 -1.60
C ASP A 467 4.94 -15.43 -1.90
N VAL A 468 5.56 -14.95 -2.97
CA VAL A 468 6.97 -15.27 -3.26
C VAL A 468 7.87 -14.76 -2.14
N GLY A 469 7.70 -13.53 -1.68
CA GLY A 469 8.49 -12.97 -0.58
C GLY A 469 8.30 -13.72 0.73
N THR A 470 7.06 -13.87 1.16
CA THR A 470 6.71 -14.39 2.49
C THR A 470 6.73 -15.92 2.58
N LYS A 471 6.13 -16.62 1.60
CA LYS A 471 5.95 -18.09 1.64
C LYS A 471 7.10 -18.84 0.95
N ALA A 472 7.53 -18.40 -0.24
CA ALA A 472 8.55 -19.11 -1.01
C ALA A 472 9.97 -18.79 -0.56
N LEU A 473 10.31 -17.50 -0.45
CA LEU A 473 11.62 -17.04 0.04
C LEU A 473 11.71 -17.06 1.55
N ARG A 474 10.58 -17.09 2.25
CA ARG A 474 10.49 -17.10 3.73
C ARG A 474 11.23 -15.91 4.36
N VAL A 475 11.13 -14.77 3.70
CA VAL A 475 11.71 -13.53 4.22
C VAL A 475 10.96 -13.14 5.50
N LYS A 476 11.69 -12.98 6.61
CA LYS A 476 11.18 -12.38 7.85
C LYS A 476 11.59 -10.93 7.98
N LYS A 477 12.78 -10.63 7.48
CA LYS A 477 13.30 -9.26 7.39
C LYS A 477 13.87 -9.01 5.99
N ALA A 478 13.51 -7.89 5.39
CA ALA A 478 14.15 -7.39 4.18
C ALA A 478 14.63 -5.95 4.39
N ARG A 479 15.68 -5.55 3.67
CA ARG A 479 16.05 -4.15 3.52
C ARG A 479 15.50 -3.63 2.21
N VAL A 480 14.78 -2.53 2.24
CA VAL A 480 14.33 -1.84 1.03
C VAL A 480 15.51 -1.16 0.38
N MET A 481 15.84 -1.55 -0.84
CA MET A 481 16.96 -0.97 -1.59
C MET A 481 16.58 0.31 -2.32
N GLY A 482 15.32 0.50 -2.64
CA GLY A 482 14.78 1.56 -3.48
C GLY A 482 13.95 0.99 -4.63
N GLN A 483 13.94 1.67 -5.77
CA GLN A 483 13.13 1.32 -6.94
C GLN A 483 14.01 1.04 -8.16
N VAL A 484 13.68 0.00 -8.93
CA VAL A 484 14.28 -0.26 -10.26
C VAL A 484 13.62 0.58 -11.35
N LYS A 485 12.34 0.85 -11.24
CA LYS A 485 11.52 1.80 -12.03
C LYS A 485 10.50 2.42 -11.08
N LYS A 486 9.94 3.57 -11.44
CA LYS A 486 8.94 4.25 -10.61
C LYS A 486 7.81 3.31 -10.19
N GLY A 487 7.60 3.16 -8.90
CA GLY A 487 6.58 2.29 -8.32
C GLY A 487 6.92 0.79 -8.29
N ILE A 488 8.18 0.40 -8.58
CA ILE A 488 8.63 -1.00 -8.56
C ILE A 488 9.77 -1.15 -7.55
N PRO A 489 9.46 -1.46 -6.28
CA PRO A 489 10.44 -1.57 -5.22
C PRO A 489 11.28 -2.85 -5.32
N VAL A 490 12.45 -2.78 -4.69
CA VAL A 490 13.38 -3.90 -4.58
C VAL A 490 13.71 -4.13 -3.11
N TRP A 491 13.61 -5.36 -2.68
CA TRP A 491 14.09 -5.82 -1.38
C TRP A 491 15.42 -6.56 -1.50
N MET A 492 16.29 -6.35 -0.54
CA MET A 492 17.39 -7.26 -0.25
C MET A 492 16.91 -8.22 0.84
N THR A 493 16.87 -9.51 0.53
CA THR A 493 16.38 -10.55 1.47
C THR A 493 17.33 -10.73 2.64
N GLY A 494 16.78 -10.98 3.83
CA GLY A 494 17.53 -11.20 5.06
C GLY A 494 18.26 -12.55 5.11
N GLU A 495 19.12 -12.70 6.14
CA GLU A 495 19.96 -13.87 6.38
C GLU A 495 19.14 -15.16 6.57
N GLU A 496 17.93 -15.06 7.11
CA GLU A 496 17.02 -16.17 7.40
C GLU A 496 16.27 -16.67 6.16
N SER A 497 16.31 -15.92 5.07
CA SER A 497 15.57 -16.25 3.86
C SER A 497 16.16 -17.45 3.12
N LYS A 498 15.37 -18.06 2.24
CA LYS A 498 15.82 -19.17 1.39
C LYS A 498 17.09 -18.84 0.58
N PHE A 499 17.18 -17.62 0.08
CA PHE A 499 18.34 -17.09 -0.64
C PHE A 499 18.77 -15.78 0.02
N PRO A 500 19.66 -15.81 1.02
CA PRO A 500 20.16 -14.61 1.69
C PRO A 500 20.85 -13.65 0.74
N GLY A 501 20.69 -12.34 1.01
CA GLY A 501 21.31 -11.29 0.20
C GLY A 501 20.88 -11.29 -1.27
N MET A 502 19.63 -11.68 -1.55
CA MET A 502 19.07 -11.74 -2.89
C MET A 502 18.30 -10.47 -3.22
N PRO A 503 18.63 -9.77 -4.33
CA PRO A 503 17.76 -8.73 -4.85
C PRO A 503 16.43 -9.32 -5.33
N TYR A 504 15.34 -8.94 -4.66
CA TYR A 504 13.99 -9.37 -4.96
C TYR A 504 13.16 -8.19 -5.47
N ILE A 505 12.83 -8.20 -6.76
CA ILE A 505 12.08 -7.16 -7.43
C ILE A 505 10.59 -7.47 -7.32
N ILE A 506 9.87 -6.61 -6.62
CA ILE A 506 8.43 -6.71 -6.38
C ILE A 506 7.71 -5.88 -7.44
N PHE A 507 7.17 -6.54 -8.46
CA PHE A 507 6.55 -5.86 -9.57
C PHE A 507 5.02 -5.88 -9.45
N PRO A 508 4.36 -4.75 -9.09
CA PRO A 508 2.91 -4.70 -8.91
C PRO A 508 2.13 -5.05 -10.18
N GLY A 509 0.89 -5.52 -10.04
CA GLY A 509 0.04 -5.92 -11.17
C GLY A 509 -0.23 -4.79 -12.17
N ASN A 510 -0.48 -3.57 -11.66
CA ASN A 510 -1.02 -2.44 -12.44
C ASN A 510 0.00 -1.30 -12.68
N VAL A 511 1.28 -1.51 -12.37
CA VAL A 511 2.33 -0.49 -12.47
C VAL A 511 3.16 -0.65 -13.74
N GLY A 512 3.76 0.43 -14.20
CA GLY A 512 4.66 0.51 -15.34
C GLY A 512 3.94 0.55 -16.70
N GLU A 513 4.68 0.94 -17.73
CA GLU A 513 4.25 0.91 -19.12
C GLU A 513 4.35 -0.50 -19.70
N VAL A 514 3.85 -0.71 -20.91
CA VAL A 514 3.88 -2.01 -21.60
C VAL A 514 5.32 -2.53 -21.75
N SER A 515 6.30 -1.67 -21.95
CA SER A 515 7.71 -2.02 -22.10
C SER A 515 8.47 -2.23 -20.78
N THR A 516 7.93 -1.74 -19.65
CA THR A 516 8.70 -1.63 -18.39
C THR A 516 9.27 -2.96 -17.91
N LEU A 517 8.50 -4.05 -17.96
CA LEU A 517 9.01 -5.37 -17.55
C LEU A 517 10.14 -5.86 -18.49
N LYS A 518 9.98 -5.64 -19.80
CA LYS A 518 11.02 -5.96 -20.78
C LYS A 518 12.31 -5.18 -20.50
N GLU A 519 12.20 -3.87 -20.28
CA GLU A 519 13.37 -3.00 -20.02
C GLU A 519 14.14 -3.46 -18.78
N ILE A 520 13.44 -3.81 -17.68
CA ILE A 520 14.10 -4.31 -16.46
C ILE A 520 14.82 -5.64 -16.74
N VAL A 521 14.17 -6.58 -17.42
CA VAL A 521 14.77 -7.88 -17.71
C VAL A 521 15.95 -7.72 -18.68
N GLU A 522 15.81 -6.90 -19.72
CA GLU A 522 16.86 -6.61 -20.72
C GLU A 522 18.13 -5.99 -20.07
N GLU A 523 17.95 -5.18 -19.04
CA GLU A 523 19.06 -4.61 -18.27
C GLU A 523 19.79 -5.66 -17.42
N LEU A 524 19.10 -6.71 -16.97
CA LEU A 524 19.64 -7.69 -16.03
C LEU A 524 20.19 -8.99 -16.67
N ILE A 525 19.88 -9.25 -17.94
CA ILE A 525 20.34 -10.45 -18.66
C ILE A 525 21.72 -10.30 -19.30
#